data_098366f37de869b439fc3a864c7f7c74
#
_entry.id   098366f37de869b439fc3a864c7f7c74
#
_cell.length_a   1.000
_cell.length_b   1.000
_cell.length_c   1.000
_cell.angle_alpha   90.00
_cell.angle_beta   90.00
_cell.angle_gamma   90.00
#
_symmetry.space_group_name_H-M   'P 1'
#
loop_
_entity.id
_entity.type
_entity.pdbx_description
1 polymer ?
#
loop_
_entity_poly.entity_id
_entity_poly.type
_entity_poly.pdbx_seq_one_letter_code
_entity_poly.pdbx_strand_id
1 'polypeptide(L)'
;MTFEDHVRTALDELPPHLAAALENVAVVIEDENVDDPDLLGLYHGVPLTERGDMAGMPPDTISIYRLPLEEAFSDHQDELQEEIRITVLHELAHYFGIDEDRLAELGYD
;
A
#
# COMPACT_ATOMS: atom_id res chain seq x y z
N MET A 1 -9.39 -2.18 -18.37
CA MET A 1 -8.22 -2.30 -17.45
C MET A 1 -8.63 -3.13 -16.24
N THR A 2 -7.84 -4.15 -15.89
CA THR A 2 -8.12 -4.98 -14.73
C THR A 2 -7.66 -4.28 -13.43
N PHE A 3 -8.08 -4.82 -12.29
CA PHE A 3 -7.61 -4.30 -11.00
C PHE A 3 -6.08 -4.40 -10.90
N GLU A 4 -5.50 -5.51 -11.34
CA GLU A 4 -4.05 -5.71 -11.36
C GLU A 4 -3.35 -4.68 -12.23
N ASP A 5 -3.95 -4.29 -13.36
CA ASP A 5 -3.41 -3.24 -14.23
C ASP A 5 -3.41 -1.89 -13.51
N HIS A 6 -4.47 -1.57 -12.76
CA HIS A 6 -4.53 -0.35 -11.97
C HIS A 6 -3.44 -0.31 -10.90
N VAL A 7 -3.21 -1.43 -10.22
CA VAL A 7 -2.14 -1.52 -9.22
C VAL A 7 -0.77 -1.32 -9.88
N ARG A 8 -0.53 -1.99 -11.00
CA ARG A 8 0.74 -1.84 -11.73
C ARG A 8 0.97 -0.39 -12.16
N THR A 9 -0.06 0.26 -12.69
CA THR A 9 0.03 1.67 -13.10
C THR A 9 0.32 2.56 -11.90
N ALA A 10 -0.34 2.32 -10.76
CA ALA A 10 -0.10 3.08 -9.55
C ALA A 10 1.36 2.96 -9.08
N LEU A 11 1.91 1.75 -9.13
CA LEU A 11 3.30 1.53 -8.75
C LEU A 11 4.27 2.23 -9.72
N ASP A 12 3.96 2.22 -11.01
CA ASP A 12 4.79 2.88 -12.04
C ASP A 12 4.77 4.41 -11.90
N GLU A 13 3.73 4.96 -11.32
CA GLU A 13 3.59 6.41 -11.13
C GLU A 13 4.28 6.94 -9.86
N LEU A 14 4.82 6.05 -9.03
CA LEU A 14 5.52 6.48 -7.81
C LEU A 14 6.81 7.24 -8.14
N PRO A 15 7.14 8.27 -7.34
CA PRO A 15 8.44 8.92 -7.48
C PRO A 15 9.59 7.91 -7.38
N PRO A 16 10.71 8.12 -8.12
CA PRO A 16 11.79 7.13 -8.18
C PRO A 16 12.33 6.68 -6.82
N HIS A 17 12.44 7.60 -5.86
CA HIS A 17 12.97 7.26 -4.53
C HIS A 17 12.01 6.38 -3.74
N LEU A 18 10.71 6.49 -3.98
CA LEU A 18 9.71 5.62 -3.35
C LEU A 18 9.61 4.29 -4.09
N ALA A 19 9.68 4.31 -5.42
CA ALA A 19 9.68 3.10 -6.23
C ALA A 19 10.86 2.19 -5.87
N ALA A 20 12.04 2.78 -5.57
CA ALA A 20 13.21 2.02 -5.17
C ALA A 20 12.99 1.23 -3.87
N ALA A 21 12.18 1.77 -2.95
CA ALA A 21 11.88 1.08 -1.69
C ALA A 21 11.10 -0.22 -1.93
N LEU A 22 10.35 -0.31 -3.04
CA LEU A 22 9.56 -1.50 -3.37
C LEU A 22 10.43 -2.71 -3.72
N GLU A 23 11.73 -2.53 -3.97
CA GLU A 23 12.63 -3.65 -4.20
C GLU A 23 12.74 -4.55 -2.97
N ASN A 24 12.44 -4.00 -1.79
CA ASN A 24 12.53 -4.70 -0.51
C ASN A 24 11.14 -5.00 0.07
N VAL A 25 10.08 -4.75 -0.69
CA VAL A 25 8.69 -4.91 -0.23
C VAL A 25 7.90 -5.63 -1.30
N ALA A 26 7.21 -6.70 -0.94
CA ALA A 26 6.31 -7.40 -1.84
C ALA A 26 4.94 -6.71 -1.80
N VAL A 27 4.39 -6.36 -2.96
CA VAL A 27 3.03 -5.85 -3.06
C VAL A 27 2.14 -6.97 -3.57
N VAL A 28 1.12 -7.34 -2.78
CA VAL A 28 0.20 -8.43 -3.12
C VAL A 28 -1.23 -7.92 -3.16
N ILE A 29 -2.04 -8.54 -4.00
CA ILE A 29 -3.47 -8.22 -4.12
C ILE A 29 -4.24 -9.36 -3.48
N GLU A 30 -5.12 -9.01 -2.53
CA GLU A 30 -6.00 -9.97 -1.87
C GLU A 30 -7.43 -9.46 -1.97
N ASP A 31 -8.42 -10.33 -1.77
CA ASP A 31 -9.81 -9.93 -1.89
C ASP A 31 -10.24 -9.01 -0.76
N GLU A 32 -9.99 -9.39 0.49
CA GLU A 32 -10.31 -8.57 1.66
C GLU A 32 -9.51 -9.03 2.87
N ASN A 33 -9.41 -8.15 3.87
CA ASN A 33 -8.80 -8.52 5.14
C ASN A 33 -9.81 -9.32 5.96
N VAL A 34 -9.37 -10.46 6.51
CA VAL A 34 -10.28 -11.36 7.27
C VAL A 34 -10.76 -10.73 8.57
N ASP A 35 -9.98 -9.85 9.16
CA ASP A 35 -10.32 -9.21 10.43
C ASP A 35 -11.05 -7.88 10.25
N ASP A 36 -10.88 -7.22 9.10
CA ASP A 36 -11.50 -5.93 8.78
C ASP A 36 -11.77 -5.84 7.27
N PRO A 37 -12.96 -6.27 6.83
CA PRO A 37 -13.32 -6.29 5.41
C PRO A 37 -13.36 -4.90 4.73
N ASP A 38 -13.42 -3.83 5.52
CA ASP A 38 -13.44 -2.46 4.98
C ASP A 38 -12.04 -1.87 4.77
N LEU A 39 -11.01 -2.56 5.24
CA LEU A 39 -9.63 -2.10 5.12
C LEU A 39 -9.18 -2.12 3.66
N LEU A 40 -8.61 -1.00 3.19
CA LEU A 40 -8.19 -0.86 1.79
C LEU A 40 -6.80 -1.42 1.53
N GLY A 41 -5.92 -1.39 2.53
CA GLY A 41 -4.57 -1.92 2.43
C GLY A 41 -3.98 -2.14 3.80
N LEU A 42 -2.86 -2.87 3.85
CA LEU A 42 -2.19 -3.15 5.12
C LEU A 42 -0.71 -3.44 4.89
N TYR A 43 0.13 -2.77 5.66
CA TYR A 43 1.56 -3.06 5.70
C TYR A 43 1.83 -4.15 6.73
N HIS A 44 2.58 -5.18 6.33
CA HIS A 44 3.03 -6.27 7.21
C HIS A 44 4.56 -6.25 7.25
N GLY A 45 5.14 -6.02 8.42
CA GLY A 45 6.58 -6.05 8.56
C GLY A 45 7.04 -5.24 9.75
N VAL A 46 8.34 -4.97 9.79
CA VAL A 46 8.94 -4.13 10.82
C VAL A 46 9.43 -2.85 10.16
N PRO A 47 8.88 -1.67 10.53
CA PRO A 47 9.29 -0.40 9.94
C PRO A 47 10.81 -0.19 10.04
N LEU A 48 11.38 0.51 9.06
CA LEU A 48 12.83 0.75 9.01
C LEU A 48 13.38 1.36 10.29
N THR A 49 12.59 2.24 10.92
CA THR A 49 13.01 2.92 12.16
C THR A 49 13.11 1.99 13.36
N GLU A 50 12.53 0.79 13.28
CA GLU A 50 12.51 -0.17 14.37
C GLU A 50 13.39 -1.40 14.11
N ARG A 51 14.09 -1.41 12.97
CA ARG A 51 14.92 -2.56 12.60
C ARG A 51 16.24 -2.57 13.34
N GLY A 52 16.58 -3.76 13.89
CA GLY A 52 17.91 -4.05 14.33
C GLY A 52 18.59 -4.97 13.31
N ASP A 53 19.20 -6.06 13.79
CA ASP A 53 19.76 -7.09 12.92
C ASP A 53 18.64 -7.99 12.42
N MET A 54 18.21 -7.75 11.19
CA MET A 54 17.07 -8.41 10.56
C MET A 54 17.50 -9.45 9.51
N ALA A 55 18.75 -9.89 9.54
CA ALA A 55 19.24 -10.89 8.60
C ALA A 55 18.39 -12.17 8.65
N GLY A 56 17.94 -12.63 7.49
CA GLY A 56 17.13 -13.83 7.39
C GLY A 56 15.62 -13.64 7.58
N MET A 57 15.17 -12.42 7.83
CA MET A 57 13.75 -12.13 7.93
C MET A 57 13.11 -12.14 6.53
N PRO A 58 11.85 -12.58 6.41
CA PRO A 58 11.15 -12.47 5.13
C PRO A 58 10.97 -11.00 4.73
N PRO A 59 10.82 -10.70 3.43
CA PRO A 59 10.56 -9.32 2.99
C PRO A 59 9.23 -8.80 3.56
N ASP A 60 9.17 -7.50 3.77
CA ASP A 60 7.93 -6.84 4.17
C ASP A 60 6.90 -6.95 3.05
N THR A 61 5.63 -6.88 3.40
CA THR A 61 4.53 -7.03 2.46
C THR A 61 3.53 -5.89 2.61
N ILE A 62 3.06 -5.37 1.48
CA ILE A 62 1.91 -4.47 1.43
C ILE A 62 0.79 -5.22 0.73
N SER A 63 -0.33 -5.40 1.44
CA SER A 63 -1.54 -5.99 0.86
C SER A 63 -2.46 -4.90 0.37
N ILE A 64 -3.00 -5.07 -0.84
CA ILE A 64 -4.00 -4.16 -1.43
C ILE A 64 -5.28 -4.97 -1.56
N TYR A 65 -6.36 -4.51 -0.94
CA TYR A 65 -7.60 -5.27 -0.86
C TYR A 65 -8.57 -4.87 -1.97
N ARG A 66 -8.78 -5.80 -2.90
CA ARG A 66 -9.53 -5.57 -4.13
C ARG A 66 -11.01 -5.26 -3.89
N LEU A 67 -11.69 -6.08 -3.08
CA LEU A 67 -13.13 -5.97 -2.92
C LEU A 67 -13.60 -4.62 -2.34
N PRO A 68 -13.04 -4.12 -1.22
CA PRO A 68 -13.48 -2.83 -0.71
C PRO A 68 -13.14 -1.67 -1.65
N LEU A 69 -12.01 -1.73 -2.37
CA LEU A 69 -11.65 -0.70 -3.33
C LEU A 69 -12.60 -0.70 -4.54
N GLU A 70 -12.89 -1.88 -5.10
CA GLU A 70 -13.81 -1.98 -6.22
C GLU A 70 -15.23 -1.58 -5.83
N GLU A 71 -15.68 -1.95 -4.63
CA GLU A 71 -17.01 -1.60 -4.14
C GLU A 71 -17.18 -0.09 -4.02
N ALA A 72 -16.15 0.59 -3.48
CA ALA A 72 -16.20 2.04 -3.27
C ALA A 72 -16.10 2.84 -4.58
N PHE A 73 -15.38 2.34 -5.58
CA PHE A 73 -15.01 3.10 -6.79
C PHE A 73 -15.34 2.39 -8.10
N SER A 74 -16.25 1.41 -8.09
CA SER A 74 -16.55 0.57 -9.27
C SER A 74 -16.99 1.35 -10.49
N ASP A 75 -17.73 2.45 -10.29
CA ASP A 75 -18.26 3.27 -11.38
C ASP A 75 -17.33 4.43 -11.79
N HIS A 76 -16.16 4.53 -11.13
CA HIS A 76 -15.24 5.66 -11.30
C HIS A 76 -13.80 5.16 -11.39
N GLN A 77 -13.43 4.68 -12.59
CA GLN A 77 -12.10 4.04 -12.79
C GLN A 77 -10.93 4.99 -12.52
N ASP A 78 -11.08 6.28 -12.83
CA ASP A 78 -10.04 7.26 -12.56
C ASP A 78 -9.84 7.46 -11.06
N GLU A 79 -10.95 7.47 -10.31
CA GLU A 79 -10.91 7.58 -8.85
C GLU A 79 -10.34 6.30 -8.22
N LEU A 80 -10.67 5.14 -8.79
CA LEU A 80 -10.12 3.86 -8.35
C LEU A 80 -8.60 3.86 -8.51
N GLN A 81 -8.10 4.30 -9.65
CA GLN A 81 -6.65 4.39 -9.92
C GLN A 81 -5.96 5.28 -8.90
N GLU A 82 -6.55 6.45 -8.62
CA GLU A 82 -5.99 7.40 -7.66
C GLU A 82 -6.03 6.85 -6.23
N GLU A 83 -7.12 6.19 -5.85
CA GLU A 83 -7.26 5.62 -4.51
C GLU A 83 -6.28 4.47 -4.27
N ILE A 84 -6.02 3.66 -5.30
CA ILE A 84 -5.00 2.61 -5.22
C ILE A 84 -3.63 3.24 -4.98
N ARG A 85 -3.32 4.32 -5.72
CA ARG A 85 -2.05 5.03 -5.55
C ARG A 85 -1.90 5.58 -4.12
N ILE A 86 -2.96 6.19 -3.60
CA ILE A 86 -2.96 6.73 -2.23
C ILE A 86 -2.79 5.60 -1.22
N THR A 87 -3.46 4.46 -1.42
CA THR A 87 -3.37 3.30 -0.54
C THR A 87 -1.94 2.77 -0.49
N VAL A 88 -1.29 2.62 -1.66
CA VAL A 88 0.10 2.18 -1.73
C VAL A 88 1.01 3.16 -0.99
N LEU A 89 0.85 4.46 -1.21
CA LEU A 89 1.65 5.49 -0.55
C LEU A 89 1.45 5.46 0.96
N HIS A 90 0.22 5.28 1.42
CA HIS A 90 -0.12 5.20 2.83
C HIS A 90 0.62 4.04 3.51
N GLU A 91 0.55 2.84 2.92
CA GLU A 91 1.21 1.68 3.50
C GLU A 91 2.73 1.73 3.37
N LEU A 92 3.23 2.30 2.27
CA LEU A 92 4.68 2.50 2.10
C LEU A 92 5.23 3.47 3.14
N ALA A 93 4.43 4.47 3.54
CA ALA A 93 4.82 5.39 4.60
C ALA A 93 5.04 4.65 5.93
N HIS A 94 4.23 3.65 6.23
CA HIS A 94 4.42 2.81 7.42
C HIS A 94 5.75 2.05 7.35
N TYR A 95 6.12 1.58 6.16
CA TYR A 95 7.44 0.96 5.95
C TYR A 95 8.58 1.90 6.35
N PHE A 96 8.44 3.21 6.08
CA PHE A 96 9.41 4.22 6.46
C PHE A 96 9.29 4.65 7.92
N GLY A 97 8.35 4.10 8.68
CA GLY A 97 8.17 4.42 10.09
C GLY A 97 7.31 5.63 10.37
N ILE A 98 6.56 6.09 9.37
CA ILE A 98 5.63 7.23 9.53
C ILE A 98 4.31 6.69 10.11
N ASP A 99 3.88 7.23 11.25
CA ASP A 99 2.66 6.78 11.91
C ASP A 99 1.40 7.47 11.37
N GLU A 100 0.23 7.03 11.84
CA GLU A 100 -1.05 7.55 11.36
C GLU A 100 -1.22 9.04 11.64
N ASP A 101 -0.77 9.53 12.78
CA ASP A 101 -0.88 10.94 13.12
C ASP A 101 -0.09 11.80 12.14
N ARG A 102 1.12 11.36 11.79
CA ARG A 102 1.95 12.08 10.84
C ARG A 102 1.38 12.01 9.43
N LEU A 103 0.80 10.88 9.05
CA LEU A 103 0.13 10.73 7.75
C LEU A 103 -1.05 11.69 7.62
N ALA A 104 -1.84 11.84 8.68
CA ALA A 104 -2.94 12.79 8.71
C ALA A 104 -2.45 14.22 8.52
N GLU A 105 -1.34 14.59 9.19
CA GLU A 105 -0.72 15.93 9.03
C GLU A 105 -0.26 16.17 7.59
N LEU A 106 0.19 15.12 6.91
CA LEU A 106 0.68 15.20 5.53
C LEU A 106 -0.45 15.10 4.49
N GLY A 107 -1.67 14.75 4.92
CA GLY A 107 -2.81 14.64 4.02
C GLY A 107 -2.96 13.29 3.32
N TYR A 108 -2.35 12.25 3.85
CA TYR A 108 -2.39 10.89 3.27
C TYR A 108 -3.21 9.90 4.10
N ASP A 109 -4.05 10.36 4.98
CA ASP A 109 -4.87 9.47 5.81
C ASP A 109 -6.14 8.95 5.10
#